data_ec3a8c5d8dca39c6655dd04dea0f301f
#
_entry.id   ec3a8c5d8dca39c6655dd04dea0f301f
#
_cell.length_a   1.000
_cell.length_b   1.000
_cell.length_c   1.000
_cell.angle_alpha   90.00
_cell.angle_beta   90.00
_cell.angle_gamma   90.00
#
_symmetry.space_group_name_H-M   'P 1'
#
loop_
_entity.id
_entity.type
_entity.pdbx_description
1 polymer ?
#
loop_
_entity_poly.entity_id
_entity_poly.type
_entity_poly.pdbx_seq_one_letter_code
_entity_poly.pdbx_strand_id
1 'polypeptide(L)'
;MKKYIGKRIISFLIVLVGVSILSFLLIAWSGKDPAEIIAHRGISTPTPEQIEMIRVEMGLDQPLPVRYIQWLSGMFTGELGTSLTTHQPIVKDLHKYLATTTSLVGMAILWIIVLTVPISLLCARKRNRLFDQVTRGITICGICVPTFWLGFLLLLFFAIHLKWFSVLPSPGWRGFLLPSFALAVPSSCSLIRIMRSSLLAELSSDYVRFAKARGLSANRILVCHILRNALPPVVTIFFQQFGFLIAGGAVIESVFSIKGIGTYLVDSVIAADTIAVSTCIVVIAAIFVVANFMADIINRLLCPWMVREENDT
;
A
#
# COMPACT_ATOMS: atom_id res chain seq x y z
N MET A 1 13.16 -15.78 -19.64
CA MET A 1 13.03 -15.46 -18.20
C MET A 1 14.17 -14.59 -17.66
N LYS A 2 15.46 -15.01 -17.74
CA LYS A 2 16.58 -14.21 -17.19
C LYS A 2 16.66 -12.78 -17.74
N LYS A 3 16.54 -12.60 -19.06
CA LYS A 3 16.59 -11.26 -19.72
C LYS A 3 15.45 -10.33 -19.29
N TYR A 4 14.25 -10.85 -19.07
CA TYR A 4 13.11 -10.08 -18.58
C TYR A 4 13.29 -9.66 -17.12
N ILE A 5 13.68 -10.60 -16.26
CA ILE A 5 13.95 -10.30 -14.83
C ILE A 5 15.03 -9.22 -14.74
N GLY A 6 16.11 -9.32 -15.54
CA GLY A 6 17.15 -8.29 -15.58
C GLY A 6 16.62 -6.91 -16.00
N LYS A 7 15.79 -6.83 -17.06
CA LYS A 7 15.16 -5.57 -17.50
C LYS A 7 14.25 -4.97 -16.42
N ARG A 8 13.51 -5.81 -15.70
CA ARG A 8 12.63 -5.37 -14.60
C ARG A 8 13.42 -4.87 -13.39
N ILE A 9 14.52 -5.55 -13.03
CA ILE A 9 15.41 -5.11 -11.94
C ILE A 9 16.01 -3.74 -12.28
N ILE A 10 16.45 -3.52 -13.52
CA ILE A 10 16.97 -2.21 -13.96
C ILE A 10 15.86 -1.14 -13.85
N SER A 11 14.66 -1.41 -14.34
CA SER A 11 13.53 -0.48 -14.20
C SER A 11 13.22 -0.19 -12.72
N PHE A 12 13.30 -1.20 -11.86
CA PHE A 12 13.13 -1.09 -10.42
C PHE A 12 14.16 -0.12 -9.81
N LEU A 13 15.43 -0.30 -10.14
CA LEU A 13 16.51 0.56 -9.64
C LEU A 13 16.35 2.00 -10.13
N ILE A 14 15.98 2.19 -11.40
CA ILE A 14 15.75 3.54 -11.97
C ILE A 14 14.62 4.25 -11.20
N VAL A 15 13.51 3.56 -10.92
CA VAL A 15 12.38 4.13 -10.16
C VAL A 15 12.81 4.49 -8.74
N LEU A 16 13.51 3.59 -8.04
CA LEU A 16 13.96 3.86 -6.67
C LEU A 16 14.95 5.05 -6.61
N VAL A 17 15.92 5.11 -7.53
CA VAL A 17 16.85 6.23 -7.61
C VAL A 17 16.09 7.52 -7.94
N GLY A 18 15.18 7.49 -8.90
CA GLY A 18 14.35 8.66 -9.24
C GLY A 18 13.51 9.16 -8.06
N VAL A 19 12.84 8.25 -7.34
CA VAL A 19 12.05 8.59 -6.15
C VAL A 19 12.95 9.12 -5.03
N SER A 20 14.13 8.53 -4.80
CA SER A 20 15.06 8.98 -3.75
C SER A 20 15.59 10.40 -4.02
N ILE A 21 15.96 10.70 -5.27
CA ILE A 21 16.39 12.04 -5.66
C ILE A 21 15.23 13.04 -5.51
N LEU A 22 14.06 12.72 -6.05
CA LEU A 22 12.90 13.60 -6.00
C LEU A 22 12.45 13.88 -4.57
N SER A 23 12.35 12.85 -3.72
CA SER A 23 11.94 13.03 -2.31
C SER A 23 12.93 13.91 -1.55
N PHE A 24 14.23 13.68 -1.73
CA PHE A 24 15.27 14.47 -1.09
C PHE A 24 15.26 15.94 -1.55
N LEU A 25 15.14 16.19 -2.86
CA LEU A 25 15.09 17.54 -3.42
C LEU A 25 13.83 18.30 -3.01
N LEU A 26 12.65 17.66 -3.06
CA LEU A 26 11.39 18.31 -2.67
C LEU A 26 11.41 18.77 -1.22
N ILE A 27 12.00 18.00 -0.34
CA ILE A 27 12.13 18.36 1.07
C ILE A 27 13.18 19.46 1.25
N ALA A 28 14.32 19.38 0.56
CA ALA A 28 15.36 20.41 0.60
C ALA A 28 14.83 21.78 0.10
N TRP A 29 13.87 21.76 -0.85
CA TRP A 29 13.25 22.97 -1.39
C TRP A 29 11.99 23.41 -0.65
N SER A 30 11.55 22.71 0.39
CA SER A 30 10.34 23.04 1.14
C SER A 30 10.39 24.40 1.87
N GLY A 31 11.57 25.05 1.89
CA GLY A 31 11.79 26.34 2.53
C GLY A 31 11.79 26.30 4.06
N LYS A 32 11.61 25.14 4.66
CA LYS A 32 11.69 24.95 6.11
C LYS A 32 13.12 24.57 6.47
N ASP A 33 13.75 25.35 7.33
CA ASP A 33 15.08 25.04 7.87
C ASP A 33 14.94 24.08 9.08
N PRO A 34 15.42 22.83 8.98
CA PRO A 34 15.38 21.92 10.12
C PRO A 34 16.13 22.44 11.34
N ALA A 35 17.23 23.19 11.15
CA ALA A 35 18.01 23.76 12.25
C ALA A 35 17.21 24.80 13.04
N GLU A 36 16.44 25.66 12.35
CA GLU A 36 15.56 26.65 12.98
C GLU A 36 14.44 25.96 13.77
N ILE A 37 13.81 24.93 13.21
CA ILE A 37 12.74 24.17 13.87
C ILE A 37 13.25 23.50 15.14
N ILE A 38 14.45 22.91 15.11
CA ILE A 38 15.05 22.27 16.29
C ILE A 38 15.41 23.31 17.34
N ALA A 39 16.02 24.41 16.94
CA ALA A 39 16.38 25.48 17.85
C ALA A 39 15.15 26.00 18.62
N HIS A 40 14.03 26.25 17.93
CA HIS A 40 12.77 26.69 18.54
C HIS A 40 12.08 25.65 19.44
N ARG A 41 12.42 24.37 19.33
CA ARG A 41 11.91 23.35 20.26
C ARG A 41 12.62 23.36 21.61
N GLY A 42 13.91 23.66 21.60
CA GLY A 42 14.73 23.71 22.83
C GLY A 42 14.80 25.06 23.50
N ILE A 43 14.63 26.14 22.72
CA ILE A 43 14.85 27.51 23.16
C ILE A 43 13.70 28.38 22.61
N SER A 44 12.99 29.12 23.49
CA SER A 44 11.85 29.93 23.07
C SER A 44 12.22 31.01 22.03
N THR A 45 13.41 31.58 22.14
CA THR A 45 13.97 32.59 21.24
C THR A 45 15.44 32.26 20.95
N PRO A 46 15.72 31.34 20.00
CA PRO A 46 17.10 30.99 19.67
C PRO A 46 17.80 32.18 18.98
N THR A 47 19.06 32.36 19.29
CA THR A 47 19.92 33.34 18.59
C THR A 47 20.35 32.81 17.24
N PRO A 48 20.66 33.68 16.24
CA PRO A 48 21.19 33.22 14.95
C PRO A 48 22.44 32.34 15.08
N GLU A 49 23.29 32.61 16.08
CA GLU A 49 24.49 31.80 16.35
C GLU A 49 24.14 30.39 16.81
N GLN A 50 23.10 30.21 17.63
CA GLN A 50 22.62 28.91 18.10
C GLN A 50 22.01 28.12 16.97
N ILE A 51 21.27 28.76 16.06
CA ILE A 51 20.72 28.11 14.86
C ILE A 51 21.86 27.62 13.96
N GLU A 52 22.89 28.46 13.77
CA GLU A 52 24.04 28.09 12.93
C GLU A 52 24.86 26.95 13.53
N MET A 53 25.04 26.89 14.84
CA MET A 53 25.68 25.76 15.50
C MET A 53 24.92 24.44 15.25
N ILE A 54 23.60 24.46 15.37
CA ILE A 54 22.75 23.30 15.09
C ILE A 54 22.85 22.92 13.61
N ARG A 55 22.91 23.90 12.70
CA ARG A 55 23.04 23.66 11.26
C ARG A 55 24.33 22.93 10.93
N VAL A 56 25.47 23.35 11.51
CA VAL A 56 26.76 22.71 11.34
C VAL A 56 26.78 21.31 11.97
N GLU A 57 26.25 21.18 13.20
CA GLU A 57 26.16 19.88 13.89
C GLU A 57 25.35 18.84 13.11
N MET A 58 24.31 19.28 12.40
CA MET A 58 23.48 18.42 11.54
C MET A 58 24.06 18.25 10.12
N GLY A 59 25.16 18.89 9.77
CA GLY A 59 25.75 18.87 8.43
C GLY A 59 24.86 19.51 7.36
N LEU A 60 23.95 20.42 7.74
CA LEU A 60 23.05 21.11 6.83
C LEU A 60 23.74 22.22 6.04
N ASP A 61 24.94 22.62 6.46
CA ASP A 61 25.87 23.53 5.79
C ASP A 61 26.51 22.93 4.53
N GLN A 62 26.49 21.61 4.42
CA GLN A 62 27.10 20.89 3.28
C GLN A 62 26.27 21.04 2.00
N PRO A 63 26.92 21.00 0.81
CA PRO A 63 26.22 21.00 -0.48
C PRO A 63 25.21 19.86 -0.59
N LEU A 64 24.03 20.13 -1.19
CA LEU A 64 22.97 19.14 -1.36
C LEU A 64 23.40 17.78 -1.91
N PRO A 65 24.29 17.69 -2.94
CA PRO A 65 24.76 16.39 -3.43
C PRO A 65 25.51 15.57 -2.39
N VAL A 66 26.30 16.24 -1.53
CA VAL A 66 27.06 15.56 -0.46
C VAL A 66 26.10 15.00 0.59
N ARG A 67 25.12 15.80 1.02
CA ARG A 67 24.07 15.40 1.95
C ARG A 67 23.25 14.24 1.41
N TYR A 68 22.92 14.26 0.11
CA TYR A 68 22.21 13.17 -0.56
C TYR A 68 23.03 11.87 -0.54
N ILE A 69 24.31 11.91 -0.88
CA ILE A 69 25.18 10.72 -0.89
C ILE A 69 25.36 10.17 0.53
N GLN A 70 25.54 11.03 1.53
CA GLN A 70 25.65 10.61 2.93
C GLN A 70 24.37 9.92 3.41
N TRP A 71 23.21 10.51 3.14
CA TRP A 71 21.92 9.91 3.46
C TRP A 71 21.70 8.57 2.73
N LEU A 72 22.03 8.51 1.44
CA LEU A 72 21.90 7.29 0.65
C LEU A 72 22.84 6.18 1.16
N SER A 73 24.09 6.52 1.50
CA SER A 73 25.02 5.56 2.11
C SER A 73 24.52 5.07 3.47
N GLY A 74 23.96 5.98 4.29
CA GLY A 74 23.34 5.64 5.58
C GLY A 74 22.18 4.66 5.46
N MET A 75 21.43 4.68 4.35
CA MET A 75 20.38 3.68 4.11
C MET A 75 20.93 2.25 3.97
N PHE A 76 22.14 2.09 3.41
CA PHE A 76 22.79 0.78 3.25
C PHE A 76 23.53 0.32 4.49
N THR A 77 24.11 1.25 5.25
CA THR A 77 24.86 0.94 6.49
C THR A 77 23.93 0.83 7.70
N GLY A 78 22.69 1.33 7.62
CA GLY A 78 21.75 1.41 8.73
C GLY A 78 22.02 2.60 9.66
N GLU A 79 22.83 3.57 9.24
CA GLU A 79 23.19 4.76 10.00
C GLU A 79 22.45 5.98 9.47
N LEU A 80 21.13 6.03 9.71
CA LEU A 80 20.25 7.13 9.26
C LEU A 80 20.14 8.27 10.27
N GLY A 81 20.86 8.20 11.38
CA GLY A 81 20.74 9.16 12.47
C GLY A 81 19.49 8.98 13.32
N THR A 82 19.16 10.03 14.08
CA THR A 82 18.01 10.07 15.00
C THR A 82 16.87 10.90 14.41
N SER A 83 15.65 10.42 14.59
CA SER A 83 14.46 11.15 14.16
C SER A 83 14.21 12.37 15.05
N LEU A 84 13.87 13.50 14.44
CA LEU A 84 13.48 14.72 15.14
C LEU A 84 12.11 14.58 15.83
N THR A 85 11.31 13.63 15.40
CA THR A 85 9.95 13.42 15.92
C THR A 85 9.96 12.57 17.18
N THR A 86 10.74 11.48 17.16
CA THR A 86 10.72 10.45 18.23
C THR A 86 11.97 10.47 19.11
N HIS A 87 13.03 11.16 18.69
CA HIS A 87 14.36 11.15 19.32
C HIS A 87 14.98 9.74 19.42
N GLN A 88 14.53 8.83 18.55
CA GLN A 88 15.07 7.47 18.43
C GLN A 88 15.81 7.31 17.10
N PRO A 89 16.69 6.30 16.98
CA PRO A 89 17.28 5.95 15.68
C PRO A 89 16.19 5.66 14.63
N ILE A 90 16.29 6.33 13.47
CA ILE A 90 15.29 6.21 12.38
C ILE A 90 15.09 4.74 11.97
N VAL A 91 16.15 3.94 11.93
CA VAL A 91 16.06 2.50 11.59
C VAL A 91 15.17 1.74 12.56
N LYS A 92 15.27 2.05 13.86
CA LYS A 92 14.44 1.42 14.90
C LYS A 92 12.97 1.80 14.75
N ASP A 93 12.70 3.07 14.46
CA ASP A 93 11.36 3.57 14.20
C ASP A 93 10.76 2.94 12.94
N LEU A 94 11.51 2.88 11.84
CA LEU A 94 11.09 2.22 10.62
C LEU A 94 10.68 0.76 10.87
N HIS A 95 11.50 0.00 11.59
CA HIS A 95 11.21 -1.40 11.90
C HIS A 95 9.89 -1.55 12.68
N LYS A 96 9.71 -0.72 13.70
CA LYS A 96 8.52 -0.71 14.55
C LYS A 96 7.26 -0.34 13.77
N TYR A 97 7.29 0.78 13.07
CA TYR A 97 6.13 1.31 12.38
C TYR A 97 5.79 0.53 11.12
N LEU A 98 6.81 0.03 10.41
CA LEU A 98 6.61 -0.85 9.25
C LEU A 98 5.94 -2.17 9.65
N ALA A 99 6.33 -2.77 10.77
CA ALA A 99 5.69 -3.99 11.29
C ALA A 99 4.20 -3.76 11.58
N THR A 100 3.85 -2.60 12.16
CA THR A 100 2.45 -2.23 12.43
C THR A 100 1.65 -2.07 11.14
N THR A 101 2.15 -1.29 10.18
CA THR A 101 1.48 -1.09 8.89
C THR A 101 1.39 -2.39 8.10
N THR A 102 2.42 -3.23 8.12
CA THR A 102 2.39 -4.55 7.47
C THR A 102 1.31 -5.44 8.06
N SER A 103 1.11 -5.41 9.38
CA SER A 103 0.03 -6.14 10.05
C SER A 103 -1.35 -5.61 9.64
N LEU A 104 -1.53 -4.29 9.56
CA LEU A 104 -2.76 -3.64 9.12
C LEU A 104 -3.08 -4.00 7.66
N VAL A 105 -2.11 -3.83 6.76
CA VAL A 105 -2.26 -4.12 5.33
C VAL A 105 -2.44 -5.62 5.08
N GLY A 106 -1.70 -6.47 5.79
CA GLY A 106 -1.86 -7.93 5.72
C GLY A 106 -3.27 -8.38 6.09
N MET A 107 -3.84 -7.82 7.16
CA MET A 107 -5.23 -8.08 7.54
C MET A 107 -6.22 -7.52 6.50
N ALA A 108 -5.95 -6.34 5.92
CA ALA A 108 -6.78 -5.79 4.85
C ALA A 108 -6.76 -6.69 3.59
N ILE A 109 -5.61 -7.26 3.24
CA ILE A 109 -5.49 -8.23 2.14
C ILE A 109 -6.35 -9.46 2.40
N LEU A 110 -6.37 -9.99 3.61
CA LEU A 110 -7.25 -11.11 3.97
C LEU A 110 -8.72 -10.74 3.74
N TRP A 111 -9.18 -9.57 4.19
CA TRP A 111 -10.52 -9.07 3.91
C TRP A 111 -10.80 -8.95 2.42
N ILE A 112 -9.87 -8.39 1.65
CA ILE A 112 -10.01 -8.25 0.20
C ILE A 112 -10.21 -9.62 -0.46
N ILE A 113 -9.43 -10.63 -0.11
CA ILE A 113 -9.55 -11.97 -0.67
C ILE A 113 -10.88 -12.61 -0.28
N VAL A 114 -11.22 -12.58 1.01
CA VAL A 114 -12.45 -13.18 1.56
C VAL A 114 -13.72 -12.54 0.99
N LEU A 115 -13.70 -11.25 0.68
CA LEU A 115 -14.83 -10.56 0.07
C LEU A 115 -14.84 -10.73 -1.45
N THR A 116 -13.71 -10.53 -2.11
CA THR A 116 -13.65 -10.48 -3.58
C THR A 116 -13.95 -11.83 -4.21
N VAL A 117 -13.27 -12.88 -3.77
CA VAL A 117 -13.36 -14.18 -4.46
C VAL A 117 -14.77 -14.79 -4.38
N PRO A 118 -15.38 -15.00 -3.20
CA PRO A 118 -16.67 -15.65 -3.14
C PRO A 118 -17.80 -14.79 -3.73
N ILE A 119 -17.77 -13.46 -3.50
CA ILE A 119 -18.82 -12.58 -4.02
C ILE A 119 -18.77 -12.55 -5.55
N SER A 120 -17.60 -12.46 -6.17
CA SER A 120 -17.46 -12.45 -7.62
C SER A 120 -17.89 -13.76 -8.26
N LEU A 121 -17.53 -14.90 -7.66
CA LEU A 121 -17.96 -16.23 -8.12
C LEU A 121 -19.49 -16.38 -8.03
N LEU A 122 -20.10 -15.92 -6.95
CA LEU A 122 -21.54 -15.92 -6.78
C LEU A 122 -22.25 -15.01 -7.80
N CYS A 123 -21.70 -13.83 -8.10
CA CYS A 123 -22.20 -12.93 -9.13
C CYS A 123 -22.13 -13.58 -10.52
N ALA A 124 -21.00 -14.22 -10.86
CA ALA A 124 -20.85 -14.92 -12.14
C ALA A 124 -21.84 -16.09 -12.28
N ARG A 125 -22.03 -16.87 -11.19
CA ARG A 125 -23.01 -17.98 -11.15
C ARG A 125 -24.46 -17.49 -11.25
N LYS A 126 -24.78 -16.36 -10.59
CA LYS A 126 -26.14 -15.79 -10.54
C LYS A 126 -26.26 -14.57 -11.46
N ARG A 127 -25.64 -14.62 -12.65
CA ARG A 127 -25.63 -13.51 -13.61
C ARG A 127 -27.00 -12.94 -13.84
N ASN A 128 -27.13 -11.61 -13.75
CA ASN A 128 -28.36 -10.81 -13.93
C ASN A 128 -29.48 -11.13 -12.94
N ARG A 129 -29.28 -11.96 -11.91
CA ARG A 129 -30.24 -12.15 -10.82
C ARG A 129 -30.10 -11.03 -9.77
N LEU A 130 -31.05 -10.95 -8.85
CA LEU A 130 -31.12 -9.92 -7.79
C LEU A 130 -29.79 -9.76 -7.04
N PHE A 131 -29.15 -10.88 -6.65
CA PHE A 131 -27.86 -10.85 -5.95
C PHE A 131 -26.79 -10.09 -6.76
N ASP A 132 -26.67 -10.39 -8.05
CA ASP A 132 -25.70 -9.73 -8.93
C ASP A 132 -26.02 -8.24 -9.13
N GLN A 133 -27.30 -7.88 -9.26
CA GLN A 133 -27.73 -6.49 -9.41
C GLN A 133 -27.47 -5.67 -8.14
N VAL A 134 -27.81 -6.22 -6.96
CA VAL A 134 -27.57 -5.59 -5.65
C VAL A 134 -26.05 -5.43 -5.42
N THR A 135 -25.26 -6.47 -5.70
CA THR A 135 -23.80 -6.39 -5.56
C THR A 135 -23.19 -5.30 -6.44
N ARG A 136 -23.69 -5.13 -7.67
CA ARG A 136 -23.24 -4.02 -8.54
C ARG A 136 -23.53 -2.66 -7.93
N GLY A 137 -24.72 -2.46 -7.37
CA GLY A 137 -25.08 -1.23 -6.66
C GLY A 137 -24.17 -0.98 -5.45
N ILE A 138 -24.05 -1.99 -4.57
CA ILE A 138 -23.20 -1.90 -3.37
C ILE A 138 -21.74 -1.60 -3.73
N THR A 139 -21.18 -2.26 -4.76
CA THR A 139 -19.79 -2.04 -5.13
C THR A 139 -19.55 -0.65 -5.73
N ILE A 140 -20.51 -0.05 -6.43
CA ILE A 140 -20.42 1.34 -6.87
C ILE A 140 -20.37 2.28 -5.66
N CYS A 141 -21.32 2.14 -4.74
CA CYS A 141 -21.33 2.92 -3.51
C CYS A 141 -20.04 2.74 -2.71
N GLY A 142 -19.57 1.49 -2.55
CA GLY A 142 -18.39 1.18 -1.75
C GLY A 142 -17.08 1.74 -2.29
N ILE A 143 -16.96 1.94 -3.62
CA ILE A 143 -15.80 2.63 -4.21
C ILE A 143 -15.83 4.14 -3.91
N CYS A 144 -17.03 4.73 -3.86
CA CYS A 144 -17.20 6.16 -3.64
C CYS A 144 -17.05 6.57 -2.16
N VAL A 145 -17.14 5.62 -1.23
CA VAL A 145 -17.06 5.89 0.22
C VAL A 145 -15.61 6.18 0.62
N PRO A 146 -15.33 7.36 1.23
CA PRO A 146 -14.00 7.64 1.76
C PRO A 146 -13.64 6.68 2.89
N THR A 147 -12.41 6.14 2.87
CA THR A 147 -11.94 5.17 3.87
C THR A 147 -12.01 5.70 5.30
N PHE A 148 -11.62 6.96 5.53
CA PHE A 148 -11.69 7.58 6.85
C PHE A 148 -13.12 7.70 7.38
N TRP A 149 -14.06 8.08 6.51
CA TRP A 149 -15.47 8.18 6.89
C TRP A 149 -16.04 6.82 7.28
N LEU A 150 -15.73 5.78 6.49
CA LEU A 150 -16.09 4.41 6.84
C LEU A 150 -15.45 4.00 8.18
N GLY A 151 -14.18 4.33 8.40
CA GLY A 151 -13.47 4.10 9.65
C GLY A 151 -14.19 4.72 10.86
N PHE A 152 -14.60 5.98 10.75
CA PHE A 152 -15.37 6.66 11.79
C PHE A 152 -16.73 6.01 12.03
N LEU A 153 -17.45 5.62 10.98
CA LEU A 153 -18.73 4.92 11.13
C LEU A 153 -18.58 3.58 11.83
N LEU A 154 -17.54 2.82 11.50
CA LEU A 154 -17.24 1.55 12.16
C LEU A 154 -16.88 1.75 13.64
N LEU A 155 -16.08 2.77 13.99
CA LEU A 155 -15.80 3.12 15.38
C LEU A 155 -17.07 3.52 16.11
N LEU A 156 -17.89 4.41 15.53
CA LEU A 156 -19.14 4.86 16.12
C LEU A 156 -20.07 3.68 16.42
N PHE A 157 -20.27 2.81 15.44
CA PHE A 157 -21.23 1.70 15.58
C PHE A 157 -20.67 0.57 16.44
N PHE A 158 -19.48 0.05 16.15
CA PHE A 158 -18.96 -1.13 16.82
C PHE A 158 -18.21 -0.85 18.14
N ALA A 159 -17.58 0.32 18.29
CA ALA A 159 -16.86 0.64 19.51
C ALA A 159 -17.71 1.46 20.51
N ILE A 160 -18.48 2.44 20.03
CA ILE A 160 -19.26 3.31 20.92
C ILE A 160 -20.65 2.72 21.20
N HIS A 161 -21.42 2.34 20.17
CA HIS A 161 -22.80 1.83 20.35
C HIS A 161 -22.81 0.39 20.85
N LEU A 162 -22.14 -0.53 20.14
CA LEU A 162 -22.17 -1.96 20.49
C LEU A 162 -21.14 -2.33 21.56
N LYS A 163 -20.11 -1.51 21.78
CA LYS A 163 -19.01 -1.77 22.73
C LYS A 163 -18.28 -3.10 22.52
N TRP A 164 -18.27 -3.60 21.27
CA TRP A 164 -17.60 -4.86 20.93
C TRP A 164 -16.09 -4.68 20.75
N PHE A 165 -15.68 -3.46 20.42
CA PHE A 165 -14.28 -3.07 20.22
C PHE A 165 -13.94 -1.85 21.08
N SER A 166 -12.65 -1.67 21.37
CA SER A 166 -12.16 -0.46 22.02
C SER A 166 -11.99 0.66 21.00
N VAL A 167 -12.24 1.90 21.42
CA VAL A 167 -11.89 3.10 20.66
C VAL A 167 -10.38 3.31 20.61
N LEU A 168 -9.68 2.93 21.70
CA LEU A 168 -8.23 2.99 21.76
C LEU A 168 -7.61 1.74 21.13
N PRO A 169 -6.37 1.86 20.61
CA PRO A 169 -5.66 0.73 20.02
C PRO A 169 -5.59 -0.46 21.02
N SER A 170 -6.11 -1.59 20.59
CA SER A 170 -6.06 -2.83 21.39
C SER A 170 -4.86 -3.67 20.97
N PRO A 171 -4.16 -4.34 21.91
CA PRO A 171 -3.06 -5.21 21.55
C PRO A 171 -3.53 -6.43 20.74
N GLY A 172 -2.66 -6.90 19.85
CA GLY A 172 -2.91 -8.08 19.04
C GLY A 172 -3.82 -7.84 17.82
N TRP A 173 -4.21 -8.92 17.17
CA TRP A 173 -4.92 -8.92 15.88
C TRP A 173 -6.31 -8.26 15.92
N ARG A 174 -6.99 -8.28 17.09
CA ARG A 174 -8.32 -7.66 17.25
C ARG A 174 -8.28 -6.16 17.04
N GLY A 175 -7.18 -5.48 17.40
CA GLY A 175 -7.01 -4.05 17.16
C GLY A 175 -6.97 -3.67 15.68
N PHE A 176 -6.63 -4.62 14.80
CA PHE A 176 -6.56 -4.38 13.36
C PHE A 176 -7.84 -4.74 12.59
N LEU A 177 -8.84 -5.41 13.21
CA LEU A 177 -10.04 -5.88 12.51
C LEU A 177 -10.83 -4.74 11.85
N LEU A 178 -11.26 -3.75 12.63
CA LEU A 178 -12.05 -2.62 12.12
C LEU A 178 -11.24 -1.73 11.15
N PRO A 179 -9.99 -1.31 11.51
CA PRO A 179 -9.21 -0.47 10.61
C PRO A 179 -8.87 -1.17 9.29
N SER A 180 -8.50 -2.45 9.32
CA SER A 180 -8.23 -3.21 8.10
C SER A 180 -9.46 -3.44 7.24
N PHE A 181 -10.64 -3.64 7.84
CA PHE A 181 -11.91 -3.74 7.12
C PHE A 181 -12.24 -2.42 6.42
N ALA A 182 -12.12 -1.27 7.12
CA ALA A 182 -12.32 0.05 6.51
C ALA A 182 -11.41 0.28 5.30
N LEU A 183 -10.14 -0.11 5.42
CA LEU A 183 -9.14 -0.01 4.35
C LEU A 183 -9.46 -0.95 3.18
N ALA A 184 -9.98 -2.13 3.45
CA ALA A 184 -10.23 -3.17 2.46
C ALA A 184 -11.47 -2.94 1.59
N VAL A 185 -12.52 -2.27 2.11
CA VAL A 185 -13.82 -2.17 1.43
C VAL A 185 -13.75 -1.54 0.05
N PRO A 186 -13.16 -0.34 -0.18
CA PRO A 186 -13.09 0.25 -1.51
C PRO A 186 -12.32 -0.63 -2.51
N SER A 187 -11.20 -1.20 -2.06
CA SER A 187 -10.37 -2.11 -2.85
C SER A 187 -11.12 -3.39 -3.22
N SER A 188 -11.84 -3.98 -2.26
CA SER A 188 -12.69 -5.16 -2.50
C SER A 188 -13.79 -4.86 -3.51
N CYS A 189 -14.46 -3.73 -3.38
CA CYS A 189 -15.52 -3.31 -4.29
C CYS A 189 -15.01 -3.15 -5.73
N SER A 190 -13.85 -2.55 -5.91
CA SER A 190 -13.18 -2.43 -7.20
C SER A 190 -12.85 -3.79 -7.80
N LEU A 191 -12.21 -4.65 -7.01
CA LEU A 191 -11.77 -5.98 -7.44
C LEU A 191 -12.94 -6.93 -7.71
N ILE A 192 -14.04 -6.86 -6.96
CA ILE A 192 -15.27 -7.62 -7.23
C ILE A 192 -15.79 -7.30 -8.63
N ARG A 193 -15.81 -6.03 -9.03
CA ARG A 193 -16.28 -5.63 -10.36
C ARG A 193 -15.37 -6.16 -11.47
N ILE A 194 -14.05 -6.03 -11.29
CA ILE A 194 -13.07 -6.50 -12.27
C ILE A 194 -13.13 -8.02 -12.40
N MET A 195 -13.09 -8.73 -11.28
CA MET A 195 -13.13 -10.18 -11.26
C MET A 195 -14.43 -10.73 -11.84
N ARG A 196 -15.58 -10.10 -11.49
CA ARG A 196 -16.87 -10.45 -12.09
C ARG A 196 -16.83 -10.28 -13.61
N SER A 197 -16.31 -9.16 -14.11
CA SER A 197 -16.20 -8.89 -15.55
C SER A 197 -15.35 -9.92 -16.26
N SER A 198 -14.17 -10.25 -15.71
CA SER A 198 -13.26 -11.26 -16.23
C SER A 198 -13.89 -12.66 -16.24
N LEU A 199 -14.57 -13.05 -15.13
CA LEU A 199 -15.28 -14.33 -15.07
C LEU A 199 -16.38 -14.43 -16.13
N LEU A 200 -17.13 -13.35 -16.39
CA LEU A 200 -18.19 -13.35 -17.39
C LEU A 200 -17.64 -13.38 -18.82
N ALA A 201 -16.52 -12.73 -19.09
CA ALA A 201 -15.83 -12.81 -20.38
C ALA A 201 -15.39 -14.25 -20.68
N GLU A 202 -14.76 -14.90 -19.72
CA GLU A 202 -14.30 -16.28 -19.85
C GLU A 202 -15.44 -17.32 -20.00
N LEU A 203 -16.63 -17.04 -19.40
CA LEU A 203 -17.81 -17.90 -19.53
C LEU A 203 -18.30 -18.06 -20.98
N SER A 204 -17.99 -17.14 -21.87
CA SER A 204 -18.36 -17.14 -23.28
C SER A 204 -17.32 -17.80 -24.19
N SER A 205 -16.16 -18.21 -23.68
CA SER A 205 -15.06 -18.79 -24.42
C SER A 205 -15.35 -20.20 -24.94
N ASP A 206 -14.69 -20.60 -26.02
CA ASP A 206 -14.90 -21.91 -26.67
C ASP A 206 -14.49 -23.08 -25.79
N TYR A 207 -13.40 -22.94 -25.00
CA TYR A 207 -12.98 -24.02 -24.09
C TYR A 207 -14.05 -24.35 -23.04
N VAL A 208 -14.88 -23.37 -22.64
CA VAL A 208 -16.01 -23.58 -21.74
C VAL A 208 -17.11 -24.38 -22.44
N ARG A 209 -17.37 -24.09 -23.72
CA ARG A 209 -18.32 -24.86 -24.53
C ARG A 209 -17.87 -26.32 -24.65
N PHE A 210 -16.58 -26.56 -24.95
CA PHE A 210 -16.02 -27.92 -25.01
C PHE A 210 -16.10 -28.63 -23.66
N ALA A 211 -15.79 -27.94 -22.55
CA ALA A 211 -15.89 -28.53 -21.21
C ALA A 211 -17.31 -28.94 -20.86
N LYS A 212 -18.32 -28.15 -21.25
CA LYS A 212 -19.74 -28.49 -21.10
C LYS A 212 -20.14 -29.71 -21.95
N ALA A 213 -19.70 -29.75 -23.20
CA ALA A 213 -19.95 -30.87 -24.10
C ALA A 213 -19.37 -32.19 -23.58
N ARG A 214 -18.28 -32.12 -22.82
CA ARG A 214 -17.65 -33.28 -22.11
C ARG A 214 -18.37 -33.66 -20.81
N GLY A 215 -19.50 -33.00 -20.45
CA GLY A 215 -20.30 -33.35 -19.28
C GLY A 215 -19.74 -32.82 -17.94
N LEU A 216 -18.76 -31.89 -17.95
CA LEU A 216 -18.25 -31.32 -16.71
C LEU A 216 -19.31 -30.44 -16.03
N SER A 217 -19.41 -30.55 -14.70
CA SER A 217 -20.35 -29.74 -13.93
C SER A 217 -19.99 -28.24 -13.97
N ALA A 218 -21.01 -27.38 -13.94
CA ALA A 218 -20.84 -25.92 -14.00
C ALA A 218 -19.90 -25.39 -12.89
N ASN A 219 -19.94 -25.95 -11.69
CA ASN A 219 -19.06 -25.55 -10.58
C ASN A 219 -17.60 -25.91 -10.87
N ARG A 220 -17.35 -27.11 -11.42
CA ARG A 220 -15.99 -27.55 -11.77
C ARG A 220 -15.43 -26.70 -12.89
N ILE A 221 -16.23 -26.37 -13.90
CA ILE A 221 -15.82 -25.46 -14.98
C ILE A 221 -15.48 -24.06 -14.41
N LEU A 222 -16.35 -23.51 -13.54
CA LEU A 222 -16.15 -22.17 -12.97
C LEU A 222 -14.87 -22.09 -12.11
N VAL A 223 -14.67 -23.04 -11.20
CA VAL A 223 -13.58 -22.96 -10.20
C VAL A 223 -12.25 -23.46 -10.79
N CYS A 224 -12.25 -24.55 -11.58
CA CYS A 224 -11.01 -25.16 -12.05
C CYS A 224 -10.49 -24.61 -13.38
N HIS A 225 -11.39 -24.07 -14.23
CA HIS A 225 -11.02 -23.61 -15.57
C HIS A 225 -11.15 -22.10 -15.72
N ILE A 226 -12.34 -21.55 -15.46
CA ILE A 226 -12.62 -20.13 -15.68
C ILE A 226 -11.87 -19.24 -14.69
N LEU A 227 -11.90 -19.58 -13.40
CA LEU A 227 -11.27 -18.77 -12.36
C LEU A 227 -9.78 -18.53 -12.66
N ARG A 228 -9.05 -19.59 -13.05
CA ARG A 228 -7.63 -19.49 -13.36
C ARG A 228 -7.33 -18.51 -14.50
N ASN A 229 -8.15 -18.54 -15.55
CA ASN A 229 -7.97 -17.66 -16.71
C ASN A 229 -8.46 -16.22 -16.45
N ALA A 230 -9.43 -16.05 -15.54
CA ALA A 230 -9.97 -14.75 -15.15
C ALA A 230 -9.09 -13.99 -14.13
N LEU A 231 -8.13 -14.66 -13.48
CA LEU A 231 -7.30 -14.07 -12.42
C LEU A 231 -6.26 -13.03 -12.90
N PRO A 232 -5.58 -13.14 -14.06
CA PRO A 232 -4.49 -12.23 -14.41
C PRO A 232 -4.82 -10.73 -14.29
N PRO A 233 -5.90 -10.21 -14.87
CA PRO A 233 -6.24 -8.79 -14.71
C PRO A 233 -6.55 -8.43 -13.24
N VAL A 234 -7.13 -9.36 -12.47
CA VAL A 234 -7.44 -9.16 -11.05
C VAL A 234 -6.17 -9.07 -10.24
N VAL A 235 -5.20 -9.96 -10.48
CA VAL A 235 -3.89 -9.96 -9.82
C VAL A 235 -3.14 -8.66 -10.12
N THR A 236 -3.11 -8.23 -11.38
CA THR A 236 -2.46 -6.97 -11.76
C THR A 236 -3.03 -5.79 -10.97
N ILE A 237 -4.35 -5.62 -10.99
CA ILE A 237 -5.01 -4.51 -10.28
C ILE A 237 -4.86 -4.64 -8.77
N PHE A 238 -4.93 -5.85 -8.21
CA PHE A 238 -4.71 -6.10 -6.79
C PHE A 238 -3.34 -5.57 -6.33
N PHE A 239 -2.27 -5.90 -7.05
CA PHE A 239 -0.94 -5.42 -6.70
C PHE A 239 -0.74 -3.92 -6.97
N GLN A 240 -1.38 -3.36 -7.99
CA GLN A 240 -1.39 -1.90 -8.20
C GLN A 240 -2.05 -1.15 -7.03
N GLN A 241 -3.03 -1.77 -6.36
CA GLN A 241 -3.67 -1.17 -5.19
C GLN A 241 -2.80 -1.16 -3.92
N PHE A 242 -1.64 -1.81 -3.89
CA PHE A 242 -0.74 -1.75 -2.72
C PHE A 242 -0.31 -0.33 -2.38
N GLY A 243 0.00 0.50 -3.39
CA GLY A 243 0.28 1.92 -3.15
C GLY A 243 -0.88 2.65 -2.48
N PHE A 244 -2.11 2.36 -2.92
CA PHE A 244 -3.32 2.91 -2.32
C PHE A 244 -3.55 2.39 -0.89
N LEU A 245 -3.29 1.12 -0.62
CA LEU A 245 -3.43 0.53 0.72
C LEU A 245 -2.44 1.16 1.71
N ILE A 246 -1.21 1.45 1.29
CA ILE A 246 -0.21 2.09 2.14
C ILE A 246 -0.54 3.57 2.35
N ALA A 247 -0.87 4.31 1.29
CA ALA A 247 -1.22 5.72 1.38
C ALA A 247 -2.54 5.95 2.15
N GLY A 248 -3.57 5.15 1.84
CA GLY A 248 -4.84 5.15 2.58
C GLY A 248 -4.69 4.64 4.01
N GLY A 249 -3.70 3.77 4.23
CA GLY A 249 -3.30 3.28 5.55
C GLY A 249 -2.94 4.41 6.50
N ALA A 250 -2.21 5.45 6.06
CA ALA A 250 -1.85 6.60 6.89
C ALA A 250 -3.07 7.31 7.49
N VAL A 251 -4.12 7.47 6.69
CA VAL A 251 -5.37 8.08 7.15
C VAL A 251 -6.11 7.18 8.14
N ILE A 252 -6.18 5.88 7.87
CA ILE A 252 -6.78 4.90 8.77
C ILE A 252 -5.98 4.77 10.06
N GLU A 253 -4.66 4.74 9.99
CA GLU A 253 -3.78 4.76 11.17
C GLU A 253 -4.09 5.97 12.07
N SER A 254 -4.29 7.16 11.48
CA SER A 254 -4.66 8.37 12.22
C SER A 254 -6.04 8.24 12.86
N VAL A 255 -7.06 7.77 12.13
CA VAL A 255 -8.44 7.60 12.62
C VAL A 255 -8.51 6.65 13.81
N PHE A 256 -7.75 5.55 13.76
CA PHE A 256 -7.73 4.53 14.80
C PHE A 256 -6.59 4.71 15.83
N SER A 257 -5.86 5.84 15.76
CA SER A 257 -4.71 6.15 16.63
C SER A 257 -3.61 5.07 16.61
N ILE A 258 -3.46 4.36 15.49
CA ILE A 258 -2.44 3.34 15.28
C ILE A 258 -1.14 4.02 14.87
N LYS A 259 -0.03 3.68 15.51
CA LYS A 259 1.29 4.19 15.15
C LYS A 259 1.94 3.30 14.09
N GLY A 260 1.73 3.65 12.82
CA GLY A 260 2.32 2.98 11.66
C GLY A 260 3.24 3.89 10.85
N ILE A 261 3.73 3.38 9.70
CA ILE A 261 4.68 4.14 8.84
C ILE A 261 4.01 5.37 8.20
N GLY A 262 2.69 5.31 7.95
CA GLY A 262 1.95 6.43 7.39
C GLY A 262 1.82 7.58 8.38
N THR A 263 1.45 7.31 9.64
CA THR A 263 1.42 8.33 10.71
C THR A 263 2.81 8.84 11.01
N TYR A 264 3.83 7.98 11.03
CA TYR A 264 5.22 8.42 11.23
C TYR A 264 5.69 9.36 10.11
N LEU A 265 5.34 9.07 8.86
CA LEU A 265 5.62 9.96 7.72
C LEU A 265 4.96 11.34 7.91
N VAL A 266 3.67 11.38 8.25
CA VAL A 266 2.93 12.63 8.48
C VAL A 266 3.52 13.43 9.63
N ASP A 267 3.78 12.77 10.76
CA ASP A 267 4.40 13.40 11.94
C ASP A 267 5.79 13.95 11.59
N SER A 268 6.58 13.23 10.80
CA SER A 268 7.91 13.66 10.34
C SER A 268 7.85 14.85 9.36
N VAL A 269 6.83 14.92 8.49
CA VAL A 269 6.60 16.08 7.61
C VAL A 269 6.26 17.33 8.44
N ILE A 270 5.40 17.19 9.45
CA ILE A 270 5.04 18.29 10.37
C ILE A 270 6.28 18.77 11.15
N ALA A 271 7.11 17.81 11.55
CA ALA A 271 8.34 18.06 12.29
C ALA A 271 9.50 18.59 11.43
N ALA A 272 9.31 18.65 10.10
CA ALA A 272 10.37 18.93 9.11
C ALA A 272 11.60 18.00 9.25
N ASP A 273 11.39 16.74 9.64
CA ASP A 273 12.41 15.69 9.72
C ASP A 273 12.72 15.18 8.31
N THR A 274 13.61 15.88 7.61
CA THR A 274 13.92 15.64 6.19
C THR A 274 14.44 14.22 5.94
N ILE A 275 15.25 13.70 6.84
CA ILE A 275 15.84 12.36 6.72
C ILE A 275 14.78 11.28 6.91
N ALA A 276 13.95 11.38 7.97
CA ALA A 276 12.87 10.45 8.21
C ALA A 276 11.85 10.44 7.07
N VAL A 277 11.45 11.61 6.57
CA VAL A 277 10.50 11.74 5.45
C VAL A 277 11.05 11.10 4.18
N SER A 278 12.27 11.46 3.76
CA SER A 278 12.90 10.89 2.56
C SER A 278 13.03 9.37 2.67
N THR A 279 13.42 8.88 3.84
CA THR A 279 13.58 7.45 4.10
C THR A 279 12.23 6.72 4.04
N CYS A 280 11.18 7.25 4.68
CA CYS A 280 9.84 6.67 4.60
C CYS A 280 9.32 6.60 3.16
N ILE A 281 9.49 7.66 2.37
CA ILE A 281 9.05 7.69 0.97
C ILE A 281 9.77 6.60 0.15
N VAL A 282 11.08 6.46 0.29
CA VAL A 282 11.86 5.45 -0.44
C VAL A 282 11.47 4.03 -0.01
N VAL A 283 11.26 3.79 1.28
CA VAL A 283 10.80 2.48 1.78
C VAL A 283 9.41 2.14 1.23
N ILE A 284 8.47 3.08 1.26
CA ILE A 284 7.12 2.89 0.71
C ILE A 284 7.19 2.62 -0.80
N ALA A 285 8.00 3.38 -1.53
CA ALA A 285 8.22 3.17 -2.96
C ALA A 285 8.84 1.79 -3.25
N ALA A 286 9.80 1.34 -2.45
CA ALA A 286 10.40 0.01 -2.58
C ALA A 286 9.35 -1.09 -2.40
N ILE A 287 8.48 -0.99 -1.39
CA ILE A 287 7.39 -1.94 -1.16
C ILE A 287 6.44 -1.97 -2.37
N PHE A 288 6.06 -0.79 -2.89
CA PHE A 288 5.19 -0.70 -4.05
C PHE A 288 5.80 -1.34 -5.30
N VAL A 289 7.09 -1.11 -5.54
CA VAL A 289 7.78 -1.70 -6.70
C VAL A 289 7.94 -3.20 -6.56
N VAL A 290 8.26 -3.70 -5.35
CA VAL A 290 8.28 -5.14 -5.06
C VAL A 290 6.90 -5.77 -5.28
N ALA A 291 5.84 -5.12 -4.82
CA ALA A 291 4.47 -5.59 -5.03
C ALA A 291 4.14 -5.73 -6.53
N ASN A 292 4.46 -4.71 -7.35
CA ASN A 292 4.26 -4.79 -8.80
C ASN A 292 5.10 -5.89 -9.46
N PHE A 293 6.34 -6.10 -9.01
CA PHE A 293 7.18 -7.21 -9.49
C PHE A 293 6.58 -8.57 -9.16
N MET A 294 5.99 -8.72 -7.97
CA MET A 294 5.26 -9.94 -7.59
C MET A 294 4.04 -10.17 -8.49
N ALA A 295 3.30 -9.11 -8.87
CA ALA A 295 2.21 -9.21 -9.83
C ALA A 295 2.67 -9.82 -11.17
N ASP A 296 3.79 -9.32 -11.70
CA ASP A 296 4.36 -9.81 -12.97
C ASP A 296 4.75 -11.29 -12.88
N ILE A 297 5.37 -11.71 -11.77
CA ILE A 297 5.74 -13.12 -11.56
C ILE A 297 4.49 -14.01 -11.47
N ILE A 298 3.50 -13.60 -10.68
CA ILE A 298 2.28 -14.37 -10.47
C ILE A 298 1.49 -14.49 -11.78
N ASN A 299 1.36 -13.42 -12.55
CA ASN A 299 0.68 -13.46 -13.86
C ASN A 299 1.36 -14.42 -14.84
N ARG A 300 2.68 -14.47 -14.86
CA ARG A 300 3.43 -15.41 -15.69
C ARG A 300 3.24 -16.87 -15.26
N LEU A 301 3.10 -17.12 -13.96
CA LEU A 301 2.81 -18.46 -13.44
C LEU A 301 1.37 -18.90 -13.74
N LEU A 302 0.43 -17.94 -13.73
CA LEU A 302 -0.98 -18.21 -14.04
C LEU A 302 -1.20 -18.48 -15.54
N CYS A 303 -0.57 -17.67 -16.41
CA CYS A 303 -0.77 -17.69 -17.85
C CYS A 303 0.56 -17.78 -18.64
N PRO A 304 1.20 -18.97 -18.67
CA PRO A 304 2.49 -19.16 -19.36
C PRO A 304 2.44 -18.87 -20.88
N TRP A 305 1.26 -18.93 -21.49
CA TRP A 305 1.07 -18.70 -22.93
C TRP A 305 1.18 -17.23 -23.33
N MET A 306 0.86 -16.26 -22.45
CA MET A 306 1.05 -14.81 -22.71
C MET A 306 2.52 -14.45 -22.93
N VAL A 307 3.45 -15.26 -22.41
CA VAL A 307 4.91 -15.03 -22.56
C VAL A 307 5.40 -15.38 -23.98
N ARG A 308 4.67 -16.20 -24.74
CA ARG A 308 5.06 -16.57 -26.12
C ARG A 308 4.77 -15.46 -27.11
N GLU A 309 3.66 -14.75 -26.97
CA GLU A 309 3.30 -13.65 -27.85
C GLU A 309 4.24 -12.43 -27.72
N GLU A 310 4.78 -12.16 -26.54
CA GLU A 310 5.76 -11.07 -26.30
C GLU A 310 7.16 -11.35 -26.90
N ASN A 311 7.50 -12.61 -27.18
CA ASN A 311 8.80 -12.98 -27.75
C ASN A 311 8.78 -13.07 -29.29
N ASP A 312 7.60 -13.05 -29.88
CA ASP A 312 7.40 -13.17 -31.34
C ASP A 312 7.15 -11.80 -32.00
N THR A 313 7.09 -10.72 -31.19
CA THR A 313 7.07 -9.30 -31.62
C THR A 313 8.35 -8.59 -31.21
#